data_e961e71b96a5a0f80365bfb6438b902d
#
_entry.id   e961e71b96a5a0f80365bfb6438b902d
#
_cell.length_a   1.000
_cell.length_b   1.000
_cell.length_c   1.000
_cell.angle_alpha   90.00
_cell.angle_beta   90.00
_cell.angle_gamma   90.00
#
_symmetry.space_group_name_H-M   'P 1'
#
loop_
_entity.id
_entity.type
_entity.pdbx_description
1 polymer ?
#
loop_
_entity_poly.entity_id
_entity_poly.type
_entity_poly.pdbx_seq_one_letter_code
_entity_poly.pdbx_strand_id
1 'polypeptide(L)'
;MIDDLKAFIAVFDDPSLTRAADKLCLTQSAVSRRIQQLEALLGGTLFDRSSKPLRPTLLARRIHLHARELLRHSEELMLMAREDGEPDGILRLGVTQCVGDVALPELLSRLKNGFPALDVQLQCDWTAALLERASSGQVDIAIALMRHGATFTPPLEGHYVMSLETVVVQSKAHPRSERRTGIAALAAHEWILNAGGCGYRVALERAMAAQGSALRVFVDSQGIEGQLRLIASGLGLGMVPREFLCTSPIRNELTVVDVSDFSLTIDVCLVHGKGLGNLSRTLGTLTDAIKERFGQSETQLAEQGALTGR
;
A
#
# COMPACT_ATOMS: atom_id res chain seq x y z
N MET A 1 -26.28 10.94 16.92
CA MET A 1 -25.78 11.21 15.55
C MET A 1 -24.54 10.39 15.21
N ILE A 2 -23.42 10.47 15.93
CA ILE A 2 -22.19 9.70 15.64
C ILE A 2 -22.45 8.18 15.60
N ASP A 3 -23.13 7.65 16.61
CA ASP A 3 -23.47 6.23 16.64
C ASP A 3 -24.48 5.80 15.57
N ASP A 4 -25.33 6.74 15.14
CA ASP A 4 -26.30 6.46 14.06
C ASP A 4 -25.60 6.41 12.72
N LEU A 5 -24.56 7.28 12.51
CA LEU A 5 -23.68 7.22 11.35
C LEU A 5 -22.86 5.93 11.33
N LYS A 6 -22.34 5.46 12.49
CA LYS A 6 -21.65 4.16 12.58
C LYS A 6 -22.56 3.01 12.17
N ALA A 7 -23.81 3.00 12.63
CA ALA A 7 -24.80 1.98 12.26
C ALA A 7 -25.11 2.03 10.75
N PHE A 8 -25.30 3.23 10.20
CA PHE A 8 -25.55 3.42 8.77
C PHE A 8 -24.40 2.89 7.91
N ILE A 9 -23.14 3.25 8.21
CA ILE A 9 -21.97 2.80 7.45
C ILE A 9 -21.81 1.28 7.55
N ALA A 10 -21.97 0.70 8.74
CA ALA A 10 -21.86 -0.75 8.92
C ALA A 10 -22.84 -1.54 8.03
N VAL A 11 -24.09 -1.06 7.89
CA VAL A 11 -25.10 -1.68 7.03
C VAL A 11 -24.91 -1.33 5.56
N PHE A 12 -24.35 -0.17 5.24
CA PHE A 12 -24.05 0.21 3.86
C PHE A 12 -22.94 -0.66 3.26
N ASP A 13 -21.88 -0.92 4.04
CA ASP A 13 -20.72 -1.72 3.63
C ASP A 13 -21.08 -3.22 3.55
N ASP A 14 -21.91 -3.69 4.45
CA ASP A 14 -22.42 -5.06 4.46
C ASP A 14 -23.94 -5.04 4.70
N PRO A 15 -24.75 -5.27 3.66
CA PRO A 15 -26.21 -5.15 3.72
C PRO A 15 -26.89 -6.23 4.59
N SER A 16 -26.42 -6.45 5.81
CA SER A 16 -26.93 -7.38 6.80
C SER A 16 -27.02 -6.72 8.18
N LEU A 17 -28.24 -6.49 8.66
CA LEU A 17 -28.47 -5.95 10.00
C LEU A 17 -27.86 -6.83 11.11
N THR A 18 -27.85 -8.14 10.92
CA THR A 18 -27.26 -9.08 11.88
C THR A 18 -25.75 -8.89 11.96
N ARG A 19 -25.04 -8.90 10.81
CA ARG A 19 -23.59 -8.72 10.77
C ARG A 19 -23.16 -7.31 11.23
N ALA A 20 -23.94 -6.29 10.87
CA ALA A 20 -23.70 -4.94 11.39
C ALA A 20 -23.88 -4.86 12.92
N ALA A 21 -24.86 -5.59 13.46
CA ALA A 21 -25.08 -5.68 14.91
C ALA A 21 -23.90 -6.38 15.60
N ASP A 22 -23.43 -7.49 15.07
CA ASP A 22 -22.25 -8.22 15.58
C ASP A 22 -21.01 -7.32 15.56
N LYS A 23 -20.76 -6.65 14.41
CA LYS A 23 -19.62 -5.72 14.24
C LYS A 23 -19.62 -4.55 15.24
N LEU A 24 -20.80 -4.07 15.61
CA LEU A 24 -20.99 -2.92 16.50
C LEU A 24 -21.23 -3.34 17.96
N CYS A 25 -21.20 -4.64 18.28
CA CYS A 25 -21.55 -5.17 19.60
C CYS A 25 -22.93 -4.70 20.07
N LEU A 26 -23.92 -4.70 19.17
CA LEU A 26 -25.29 -4.24 19.41
C LEU A 26 -26.30 -5.35 19.07
N THR A 27 -27.56 -5.11 19.45
CA THR A 27 -28.66 -5.93 18.94
C THR A 27 -29.11 -5.45 17.55
N GLN A 28 -29.67 -6.35 16.72
CA GLN A 28 -30.21 -5.99 15.41
C GLN A 28 -31.30 -4.88 15.50
N SER A 29 -32.13 -4.93 16.56
CA SER A 29 -33.13 -3.91 16.82
C SER A 29 -32.50 -2.55 17.15
N ALA A 30 -31.40 -2.52 17.86
CA ALA A 30 -30.65 -1.28 18.18
C ALA A 30 -30.07 -0.67 16.89
N VAL A 31 -29.44 -1.47 16.02
CA VAL A 31 -28.94 -1.01 14.71
C VAL A 31 -30.09 -0.45 13.85
N SER A 32 -31.21 -1.18 13.75
CA SER A 32 -32.38 -0.73 12.99
C SER A 32 -32.93 0.60 13.53
N ARG A 33 -33.01 0.75 14.84
CA ARG A 33 -33.45 2.00 15.51
C ARG A 33 -32.51 3.17 15.20
N ARG A 34 -31.21 2.97 15.26
CA ARG A 34 -30.20 4.02 14.93
C ARG A 34 -30.33 4.47 13.48
N ILE A 35 -30.52 3.55 12.54
CA ILE A 35 -30.78 3.88 11.13
C ILE A 35 -32.06 4.70 10.99
N GLN A 36 -33.15 4.32 11.66
CA GLN A 36 -34.41 5.07 11.63
C GLN A 36 -34.26 6.48 12.20
N GLN A 37 -33.48 6.64 13.28
CA GLN A 37 -33.19 7.96 13.85
C GLN A 37 -32.42 8.83 12.86
N LEU A 38 -31.44 8.28 12.16
CA LEU A 38 -30.70 8.99 11.12
C LEU A 38 -31.61 9.34 9.92
N GLU A 39 -32.46 8.42 9.47
CA GLU A 39 -33.47 8.66 8.42
C GLU A 39 -34.42 9.80 8.80
N ALA A 40 -34.88 9.81 10.03
CA ALA A 40 -35.74 10.88 10.56
C ALA A 40 -35.04 12.24 10.59
N LEU A 41 -33.76 12.26 11.01
CA LEU A 41 -32.95 13.49 11.05
C LEU A 41 -32.69 14.04 9.65
N LEU A 42 -32.45 13.18 8.67
CA LEU A 42 -32.15 13.56 7.29
C LEU A 42 -33.40 13.80 6.43
N GLY A 43 -34.58 13.45 6.92
CA GLY A 43 -35.83 13.60 6.22
C GLY A 43 -35.99 12.64 5.01
N GLY A 44 -35.30 11.49 5.02
CA GLY A 44 -35.36 10.54 3.90
C GLY A 44 -34.87 9.15 4.24
N THR A 45 -35.34 8.14 3.50
CA THR A 45 -34.97 6.74 3.70
C THR A 45 -33.59 6.44 3.13
N LEU A 46 -32.78 5.70 3.89
CA LEU A 46 -31.42 5.30 3.51
C LEU A 46 -31.37 3.90 2.89
N PHE A 47 -32.27 3.03 3.30
CA PHE A 47 -32.34 1.66 2.78
C PHE A 47 -33.74 1.30 2.30
N ASP A 48 -33.78 0.61 1.18
CA ASP A 48 -35.01 -0.04 0.69
C ASP A 48 -35.23 -1.31 1.51
N ARG A 49 -36.28 -1.28 2.34
CA ARG A 49 -36.70 -2.39 3.21
C ARG A 49 -37.52 -3.48 2.50
N SER A 50 -37.95 -3.20 1.29
CA SER A 50 -38.67 -4.19 0.47
C SER A 50 -37.75 -5.24 -0.15
N SER A 51 -36.45 -4.93 -0.25
CA SER A 51 -35.41 -5.79 -0.82
C SER A 51 -34.71 -6.63 0.25
N LYS A 52 -34.35 -7.87 -0.09
CA LYS A 52 -33.51 -8.77 0.70
C LYS A 52 -32.38 -9.29 -0.20
N PRO A 53 -31.10 -8.96 0.05
CA PRO A 53 -30.58 -8.07 1.11
C PRO A 53 -31.02 -6.60 0.95
N LEU A 54 -30.88 -5.82 2.03
CA LEU A 54 -31.20 -4.39 2.04
C LEU A 54 -30.40 -3.68 0.94
N ARG A 55 -31.05 -2.76 0.21
CA ARG A 55 -30.39 -1.98 -0.84
C ARG A 55 -30.27 -0.51 -0.43
N PRO A 56 -29.06 0.10 -0.53
CA PRO A 56 -28.92 1.52 -0.26
C PRO A 56 -29.65 2.35 -1.32
N THR A 57 -30.36 3.39 -0.87
CA THR A 57 -31.05 4.37 -1.72
C THR A 57 -30.04 5.32 -2.39
N LEU A 58 -30.52 6.14 -3.33
CA LEU A 58 -29.70 7.19 -3.93
C LEU A 58 -29.20 8.19 -2.86
N LEU A 59 -30.05 8.53 -1.89
CA LEU A 59 -29.69 9.38 -0.75
C LEU A 59 -28.56 8.75 0.06
N ALA A 60 -28.64 7.45 0.40
CA ALA A 60 -27.62 6.75 1.12
C ALA A 60 -26.26 6.79 0.41
N ARG A 61 -26.25 6.59 -0.91
CA ARG A 61 -25.02 6.66 -1.73
C ARG A 61 -24.40 8.05 -1.72
N ARG A 62 -25.21 9.08 -1.77
CA ARG A 62 -24.73 10.49 -1.75
C ARG A 62 -24.11 10.87 -0.41
N ILE A 63 -24.70 10.44 0.69
CA ILE A 63 -24.22 10.84 2.03
C ILE A 63 -23.12 9.91 2.59
N HIS A 64 -22.91 8.73 2.00
CA HIS A 64 -21.97 7.73 2.53
C HIS A 64 -20.55 8.27 2.71
N LEU A 65 -20.01 8.96 1.71
CA LEU A 65 -18.67 9.58 1.79
C LEU A 65 -18.61 10.62 2.90
N HIS A 66 -19.59 11.53 2.95
CA HIS A 66 -19.65 12.58 3.97
C HIS A 66 -19.84 12.00 5.39
N ALA A 67 -20.63 10.92 5.51
CA ALA A 67 -20.78 10.21 6.78
C ALA A 67 -19.45 9.62 7.28
N ARG A 68 -18.64 9.05 6.39
CA ARG A 68 -17.30 8.57 6.70
C ARG A 68 -16.36 9.70 7.12
N GLU A 69 -16.38 10.82 6.40
CA GLU A 69 -15.59 12.02 6.73
C GLU A 69 -15.95 12.57 8.11
N LEU A 70 -17.25 12.67 8.45
CA LEU A 70 -17.70 13.12 9.77
C LEU A 70 -17.23 12.20 10.89
N LEU A 71 -17.31 10.87 10.69
CA LEU A 71 -16.79 9.94 11.68
C LEU A 71 -15.28 10.06 11.85
N ARG A 72 -14.54 10.21 10.76
CA ARG A 72 -13.10 10.44 10.79
C ARG A 72 -12.75 11.70 11.58
N HIS A 73 -13.37 12.83 11.27
CA HIS A 73 -13.12 14.07 12.03
C HIS A 73 -13.48 13.95 13.51
N SER A 74 -14.53 13.16 13.83
CA SER A 74 -14.86 12.88 15.22
C SER A 74 -13.79 12.02 15.92
N GLU A 75 -13.22 11.03 15.22
CA GLU A 75 -12.09 10.22 15.71
C GLU A 75 -10.83 11.07 15.88
N GLU A 76 -10.50 11.92 14.91
CA GLU A 76 -9.37 12.87 14.99
C GLU A 76 -9.48 13.81 16.19
N LEU A 77 -10.67 14.34 16.45
CA LEU A 77 -10.90 15.20 17.62
C LEU A 77 -10.57 14.45 18.93
N MET A 78 -10.95 13.18 19.01
CA MET A 78 -10.65 12.35 20.18
C MET A 78 -9.16 11.99 20.27
N LEU A 79 -8.49 11.81 19.14
CA LEU A 79 -7.04 11.54 19.07
C LEU A 79 -6.23 12.77 19.48
N MET A 80 -6.64 13.99 19.05
CA MET A 80 -5.98 15.24 19.48
C MET A 80 -5.95 15.39 21.01
N ALA A 81 -6.99 14.91 21.70
CA ALA A 81 -7.03 14.92 23.16
C ALA A 81 -6.07 13.90 23.83
N ARG A 82 -5.45 13.00 23.03
CA ARG A 82 -4.57 11.92 23.48
C ARG A 82 -3.15 12.01 22.92
N GLU A 83 -2.73 13.17 22.40
CA GLU A 83 -1.42 13.33 21.73
C GLU A 83 -0.23 12.85 22.58
N ASP A 84 -0.28 13.01 23.89
CA ASP A 84 0.78 12.62 24.84
C ASP A 84 0.69 11.15 25.33
N GLY A 85 -0.35 10.39 24.92
CA GLY A 85 -0.57 9.02 25.36
C GLY A 85 0.33 7.99 24.67
N GLU A 86 0.50 6.81 25.30
CA GLU A 86 1.04 5.64 24.58
C GLU A 86 0.06 5.22 23.47
N PRO A 87 0.56 4.79 22.29
CA PRO A 87 -0.29 4.27 21.23
C PRO A 87 -1.19 3.12 21.71
N ASP A 88 -2.50 3.32 21.60
CA ASP A 88 -3.52 2.35 21.96
C ASP A 88 -4.65 2.33 20.93
N GLY A 89 -5.51 1.32 20.97
CA GLY A 89 -6.65 1.17 20.08
C GLY A 89 -6.28 0.59 18.73
N ILE A 90 -6.90 1.05 17.66
CA ILE A 90 -6.76 0.46 16.32
C ILE A 90 -5.81 1.31 15.46
N LEU A 91 -4.75 0.68 14.93
CA LEU A 91 -3.93 1.21 13.85
C LEU A 91 -4.34 0.55 12.52
N ARG A 92 -4.90 1.32 11.59
CA ARG A 92 -5.18 0.88 10.22
C ARG A 92 -3.94 1.11 9.36
N LEU A 93 -3.13 0.06 9.21
CA LEU A 93 -1.86 0.12 8.48
C LEU A 93 -2.04 -0.31 7.03
N GLY A 94 -1.81 0.59 6.10
CA GLY A 94 -1.75 0.31 4.67
C GLY A 94 -0.31 0.00 4.25
N VAL A 95 -0.11 -1.07 3.48
CA VAL A 95 1.24 -1.44 3.00
C VAL A 95 1.16 -1.78 1.52
N THR A 96 2.07 -1.23 0.71
CA THR A 96 2.18 -1.68 -0.68
C THR A 96 2.61 -3.15 -0.72
N GLN A 97 2.04 -3.93 -1.64
CA GLN A 97 2.28 -5.36 -1.76
C GLN A 97 3.77 -5.69 -1.69
N CYS A 98 4.59 -4.98 -2.47
CA CYS A 98 6.02 -5.22 -2.53
C CYS A 98 6.74 -5.05 -1.18
N VAL A 99 6.39 -4.02 -0.42
CA VAL A 99 6.96 -3.79 0.92
C VAL A 99 6.43 -4.85 1.89
N GLY A 100 5.15 -5.20 1.77
CA GLY A 100 4.52 -6.25 2.58
C GLY A 100 5.21 -7.59 2.42
N ASP A 101 5.50 -8.02 1.19
CA ASP A 101 6.16 -9.29 0.90
C ASP A 101 7.52 -9.44 1.62
N VAL A 102 8.21 -8.32 1.88
CA VAL A 102 9.57 -8.32 2.43
C VAL A 102 9.63 -7.91 3.91
N ALA A 103 8.87 -6.88 4.30
CA ALA A 103 9.07 -6.22 5.60
C ALA A 103 7.95 -6.47 6.62
N LEU A 104 6.81 -7.04 6.21
CA LEU A 104 5.63 -7.15 7.07
C LEU A 104 5.86 -7.88 8.41
N PRO A 105 6.57 -9.03 8.46
CA PRO A 105 6.81 -9.71 9.74
C PRO A 105 7.58 -8.84 10.74
N GLU A 106 8.60 -8.13 10.28
CA GLU A 106 9.41 -7.24 11.12
C GLU A 106 8.60 -6.03 11.60
N LEU A 107 7.84 -5.39 10.69
CA LEU A 107 6.95 -4.28 11.01
C LEU A 107 5.96 -4.64 12.12
N LEU A 108 5.26 -5.77 11.96
CA LEU A 108 4.25 -6.21 12.94
C LEU A 108 4.89 -6.65 14.26
N SER A 109 6.05 -7.32 14.22
CA SER A 109 6.78 -7.71 15.43
C SER A 109 7.18 -6.49 16.26
N ARG A 110 7.72 -5.45 15.63
CA ARG A 110 8.12 -4.22 16.31
C ARG A 110 6.93 -3.43 16.86
N LEU A 111 5.85 -3.32 16.10
CA LEU A 111 4.63 -2.69 16.59
C LEU A 111 4.08 -3.42 17.80
N LYS A 112 3.99 -4.75 17.75
CA LYS A 112 3.48 -5.58 18.88
C LYS A 112 4.32 -5.46 20.13
N ASN A 113 5.65 -5.43 19.98
CA ASN A 113 6.58 -5.35 21.11
C ASN A 113 6.64 -3.92 21.68
N GLY A 114 6.60 -2.90 20.83
CA GLY A 114 6.67 -1.50 21.25
C GLY A 114 5.35 -0.96 21.81
N PHE A 115 4.23 -1.46 21.28
CA PHE A 115 2.89 -0.94 21.60
C PHE A 115 1.90 -2.08 21.82
N PRO A 116 1.95 -2.78 22.99
CA PRO A 116 1.13 -3.98 23.24
C PRO A 116 -0.38 -3.72 23.29
N ALA A 117 -0.80 -2.47 23.52
CA ALA A 117 -2.20 -2.07 23.55
C ALA A 117 -2.77 -1.68 22.17
N LEU A 118 -1.96 -1.88 21.10
CA LEU A 118 -2.35 -1.51 19.73
C LEU A 118 -2.87 -2.72 18.98
N ASP A 119 -4.06 -2.62 18.42
CA ASP A 119 -4.63 -3.58 17.46
C ASP A 119 -4.32 -3.14 16.02
N VAL A 120 -3.57 -3.92 15.27
CA VAL A 120 -3.21 -3.58 13.90
C VAL A 120 -4.18 -4.22 12.91
N GLN A 121 -4.85 -3.36 12.11
CA GLN A 121 -5.65 -3.76 10.97
C GLN A 121 -4.86 -3.51 9.68
N LEU A 122 -4.41 -4.59 9.04
CA LEU A 122 -3.57 -4.52 7.85
C LEU A 122 -4.41 -4.46 6.56
N GLN A 123 -4.00 -3.60 5.64
CA GLN A 123 -4.52 -3.52 4.28
C GLN A 123 -3.35 -3.51 3.29
N CYS A 124 -3.36 -4.44 2.32
CA CYS A 124 -2.38 -4.45 1.23
C CYS A 124 -3.05 -3.95 -0.05
N ASP A 125 -2.44 -2.96 -0.71
CA ASP A 125 -2.96 -2.41 -1.96
C ASP A 125 -1.85 -1.66 -2.74
N TRP A 126 -2.18 -1.10 -3.88
CA TRP A 126 -1.30 -0.23 -4.66
C TRP A 126 -1.18 1.16 -4.02
N THR A 127 -0.05 1.82 -4.27
CA THR A 127 0.24 3.17 -3.74
C THR A 127 -0.94 4.14 -3.93
N ALA A 128 -1.52 4.23 -5.13
CA ALA A 128 -2.60 5.17 -5.40
C ALA A 128 -3.84 4.92 -4.51
N ALA A 129 -4.26 3.65 -4.36
CA ALA A 129 -5.38 3.28 -3.51
C ALA A 129 -5.09 3.53 -2.02
N LEU A 130 -3.85 3.25 -1.57
CA LEU A 130 -3.44 3.52 -0.19
C LEU A 130 -3.42 5.03 0.12
N LEU A 131 -2.96 5.87 -0.81
CA LEU A 131 -2.99 7.33 -0.65
C LEU A 131 -4.41 7.87 -0.59
N GLU A 132 -5.32 7.36 -1.43
CA GLU A 132 -6.74 7.71 -1.37
C GLU A 132 -7.35 7.31 -0.02
N ARG A 133 -7.06 6.11 0.47
CA ARG A 133 -7.53 5.64 1.78
C ARG A 133 -6.92 6.41 2.94
N ALA A 134 -5.66 6.82 2.86
CA ALA A 134 -5.04 7.67 3.86
C ALA A 134 -5.68 9.08 3.87
N SER A 135 -5.95 9.64 2.69
CA SER A 135 -6.62 10.95 2.58
C SER A 135 -8.05 10.93 3.12
N SER A 136 -8.75 9.81 2.98
CA SER A 136 -10.12 9.60 3.49
C SER A 136 -10.19 9.03 4.91
N GLY A 137 -9.04 8.78 5.58
CA GLY A 137 -8.96 8.22 6.93
C GLY A 137 -9.40 6.77 7.06
N GLN A 138 -9.45 6.02 5.96
CA GLN A 138 -9.67 4.57 5.97
C GLN A 138 -8.39 3.80 6.33
N VAL A 139 -7.24 4.43 6.15
CA VAL A 139 -5.91 4.00 6.56
C VAL A 139 -5.31 5.14 7.37
N ASP A 140 -4.76 4.83 8.55
CA ASP A 140 -4.13 5.81 9.42
C ASP A 140 -2.71 6.13 8.94
N ILE A 141 -1.92 5.10 8.61
CA ILE A 141 -0.57 5.21 8.06
C ILE A 141 -0.44 4.26 6.86
N ALA A 142 0.00 4.80 5.73
CA ALA A 142 0.32 4.02 4.53
C ALA A 142 1.83 3.95 4.30
N ILE A 143 2.38 2.75 4.11
CA ILE A 143 3.76 2.53 3.64
C ILE A 143 3.70 2.40 2.13
N ALA A 144 4.16 3.43 1.43
CA ALA A 144 3.99 3.59 0.00
C ALA A 144 5.32 3.72 -0.73
N LEU A 145 5.38 3.20 -1.96
CA LEU A 145 6.50 3.40 -2.88
C LEU A 145 6.19 4.59 -3.78
N MET A 146 6.95 5.65 -3.63
CA MET A 146 6.76 6.92 -4.31
C MET A 146 7.85 7.17 -5.34
N ARG A 147 7.56 8.01 -6.32
CA ARG A 147 8.60 8.56 -7.20
C ARG A 147 9.60 9.37 -6.34
N HIS A 148 10.88 9.24 -6.65
CA HIS A 148 11.93 9.99 -5.94
C HIS A 148 11.62 11.50 -5.92
N GLY A 149 11.72 12.09 -4.73
CA GLY A 149 11.40 13.50 -4.50
C GLY A 149 9.91 13.84 -4.60
N ALA A 150 9.01 12.88 -4.42
CA ALA A 150 7.57 13.15 -4.42
C ALA A 150 7.19 14.09 -3.27
N THR A 151 6.30 15.03 -3.55
CA THR A 151 5.72 15.94 -2.57
C THR A 151 4.27 15.55 -2.29
N PHE A 152 3.82 15.82 -1.08
CA PHE A 152 2.46 15.52 -0.66
C PHE A 152 1.66 16.82 -0.56
N THR A 153 0.39 16.76 -0.93
CA THR A 153 -0.52 17.90 -0.82
C THR A 153 -1.58 17.63 0.25
N PRO A 154 -1.99 18.62 1.03
CA PRO A 154 -3.04 18.43 2.03
C PRO A 154 -4.28 17.72 1.45
N PRO A 155 -4.92 16.82 2.19
CA PRO A 155 -4.71 16.54 3.62
C PRO A 155 -3.57 15.55 3.92
N LEU A 156 -2.82 15.07 2.94
CA LEU A 156 -1.75 14.10 3.13
C LEU A 156 -0.45 14.76 3.61
N GLU A 157 0.18 14.11 4.56
CA GLU A 157 1.53 14.36 5.05
C GLU A 157 2.38 13.11 4.80
N GLY A 158 3.63 13.30 4.40
CA GLY A 158 4.51 12.18 4.08
C GLY A 158 5.88 12.33 4.71
N HIS A 159 6.36 11.22 5.28
CA HIS A 159 7.69 11.11 5.87
C HIS A 159 8.55 10.21 4.98
N TYR A 160 9.60 10.77 4.43
CA TYR A 160 10.60 10.00 3.69
C TYR A 160 11.33 9.04 4.63
N VAL A 161 11.46 7.79 4.21
CA VAL A 161 12.17 6.76 4.97
C VAL A 161 13.52 6.47 4.34
N MET A 162 13.53 6.02 3.09
CA MET A 162 14.74 5.70 2.33
C MET A 162 14.43 5.62 0.83
N SER A 163 15.50 5.63 0.03
CA SER A 163 15.40 5.40 -1.41
C SER A 163 15.88 4.00 -1.78
N LEU A 164 15.24 3.40 -2.78
CA LEU A 164 15.56 2.09 -3.33
C LEU A 164 15.93 2.26 -4.81
N GLU A 165 17.06 1.68 -5.23
CA GLU A 165 17.44 1.62 -6.65
C GLU A 165 16.66 0.51 -7.35
N THR A 166 16.08 0.78 -8.51
CA THR A 166 15.47 -0.27 -9.33
C THR A 166 16.48 -0.83 -10.33
N VAL A 167 16.43 -2.13 -10.55
CA VAL A 167 17.30 -2.84 -11.49
C VAL A 167 16.48 -3.62 -12.50
N VAL A 168 16.98 -3.70 -13.73
CA VAL A 168 16.46 -4.62 -14.75
C VAL A 168 17.04 -6.00 -14.50
N VAL A 169 16.19 -7.02 -14.52
CA VAL A 169 16.58 -8.41 -14.27
C VAL A 169 16.12 -9.33 -15.39
N GLN A 170 16.89 -10.40 -15.61
CA GLN A 170 16.61 -11.45 -16.57
C GLN A 170 16.99 -12.82 -16.02
N SER A 171 16.49 -13.88 -16.66
CA SER A 171 16.91 -15.25 -16.37
C SER A 171 18.41 -15.44 -16.59
N LYS A 172 19.08 -16.09 -15.64
CA LYS A 172 20.48 -16.51 -15.80
C LYS A 172 20.63 -17.66 -16.78
N ALA A 173 19.66 -18.59 -16.78
CA ALA A 173 19.67 -19.75 -17.68
C ALA A 173 19.25 -19.39 -19.12
N HIS A 174 18.36 -18.39 -19.26
CA HIS A 174 17.80 -17.98 -20.55
C HIS A 174 17.94 -16.45 -20.73
N PRO A 175 19.18 -15.91 -20.85
CA PRO A 175 19.38 -14.48 -20.97
C PRO A 175 18.77 -13.97 -22.30
N ARG A 176 18.07 -12.85 -22.23
CA ARG A 176 17.42 -12.21 -23.38
C ARG A 176 18.16 -10.98 -23.88
N SER A 177 19.04 -10.42 -23.06
CA SER A 177 19.83 -9.23 -23.38
C SER A 177 21.27 -9.44 -22.93
N GLU A 178 22.18 -8.64 -23.48
CA GLU A 178 23.54 -8.53 -22.98
C GLU A 178 23.54 -7.98 -21.53
N ARG A 179 24.62 -8.28 -20.79
CA ARG A 179 24.75 -7.82 -19.39
C ARG A 179 24.82 -6.29 -19.30
N ARG A 180 25.25 -5.61 -20.36
CA ARG A 180 25.31 -4.15 -20.42
C ARG A 180 24.69 -3.69 -21.74
N THR A 181 23.73 -2.78 -21.66
CA THR A 181 22.98 -2.32 -22.83
C THR A 181 22.34 -0.95 -22.58
N GLY A 182 21.77 -0.34 -23.62
CA GLY A 182 20.92 0.84 -23.47
C GLY A 182 19.44 0.46 -23.38
N ILE A 183 18.64 1.37 -22.84
CA ILE A 183 17.18 1.16 -22.64
C ILE A 183 16.45 0.87 -23.96
N ALA A 184 16.87 1.52 -25.06
CA ALA A 184 16.27 1.34 -26.39
C ALA A 184 16.38 -0.11 -26.90
N ALA A 185 17.50 -0.81 -26.64
CA ALA A 185 17.69 -2.19 -27.05
C ALA A 185 16.74 -3.15 -26.30
N LEU A 186 16.30 -2.80 -25.11
CA LEU A 186 15.38 -3.58 -24.31
C LEU A 186 13.94 -3.52 -24.79
N ALA A 187 13.60 -2.57 -25.67
CA ALA A 187 12.26 -2.43 -26.25
C ALA A 187 11.85 -3.62 -27.14
N ALA A 188 12.83 -4.34 -27.71
CA ALA A 188 12.57 -5.54 -28.52
C ALA A 188 12.07 -6.74 -27.69
N HIS A 189 12.25 -6.71 -26.37
CA HIS A 189 11.94 -7.81 -25.48
C HIS A 189 10.57 -7.69 -24.83
N GLU A 190 10.05 -8.82 -24.41
CA GLU A 190 8.84 -8.90 -23.58
C GLU A 190 9.18 -8.67 -22.12
N TRP A 191 8.27 -8.00 -21.43
CA TRP A 191 8.43 -7.64 -20.03
C TRP A 191 7.39 -8.29 -19.14
N ILE A 192 7.81 -8.65 -17.96
CA ILE A 192 6.97 -9.09 -16.85
C ILE A 192 7.06 -8.01 -15.79
N LEU A 193 5.98 -7.28 -15.60
CA LEU A 193 5.95 -6.10 -14.73
C LEU A 193 4.78 -6.17 -13.77
N ASN A 194 4.85 -5.41 -12.70
CA ASN A 194 3.69 -5.18 -11.86
C ASN A 194 2.60 -4.43 -12.65
N ALA A 195 1.35 -4.62 -12.24
CA ALA A 195 0.18 -4.05 -12.91
C ALA A 195 0.25 -2.53 -13.08
N GLY A 196 -0.53 -2.01 -14.00
CA GLY A 196 -0.62 -0.58 -14.28
C GLY A 196 -0.95 0.24 -13.03
N GLY A 197 -0.23 1.36 -12.82
CA GLY A 197 -0.32 2.17 -11.59
C GLY A 197 0.87 2.00 -10.64
N CYS A 198 1.75 1.04 -10.88
CA CYS A 198 3.04 0.97 -10.22
C CYS A 198 3.95 2.10 -10.72
N GLY A 199 4.45 2.95 -9.81
CA GLY A 199 5.18 4.17 -10.16
C GLY A 199 6.43 3.93 -11.01
N TYR A 200 7.16 2.84 -10.78
CA TYR A 200 8.34 2.51 -11.57
C TYR A 200 8.00 1.94 -12.97
N ARG A 201 6.87 1.26 -13.15
CA ARG A 201 6.40 0.88 -14.49
C ARG A 201 6.11 2.12 -15.36
N VAL A 202 5.42 3.11 -14.81
CA VAL A 202 5.15 4.37 -15.52
C VAL A 202 6.44 5.09 -15.92
N ALA A 203 7.47 5.05 -15.05
CA ALA A 203 8.77 5.64 -15.38
C ALA A 203 9.48 4.88 -16.52
N LEU A 204 9.43 3.55 -16.52
CA LEU A 204 9.97 2.71 -17.58
C LEU A 204 9.25 2.96 -18.92
N GLU A 205 7.91 3.01 -18.91
CA GLU A 205 7.10 3.32 -20.08
C GLU A 205 7.47 4.68 -20.70
N ARG A 206 7.67 5.69 -19.85
CA ARG A 206 8.11 7.02 -20.31
C ARG A 206 9.53 7.00 -20.89
N ALA A 207 10.45 6.27 -20.25
CA ALA A 207 11.82 6.16 -20.74
C ALA A 207 11.86 5.48 -22.13
N MET A 208 11.09 4.41 -22.32
CA MET A 208 10.96 3.74 -23.63
C MET A 208 10.32 4.66 -24.67
N ALA A 209 9.24 5.36 -24.32
CA ALA A 209 8.58 6.31 -25.21
C ALA A 209 9.48 7.46 -25.63
N ALA A 210 10.34 7.96 -24.74
CA ALA A 210 11.34 9.00 -25.05
C ALA A 210 12.36 8.54 -26.11
N GLN A 211 12.59 7.23 -26.25
CA GLN A 211 13.42 6.63 -27.29
C GLN A 211 12.61 6.21 -28.54
N GLY A 212 11.35 6.63 -28.64
CA GLY A 212 10.48 6.28 -29.78
C GLY A 212 10.03 4.81 -29.78
N SER A 213 10.14 4.12 -28.65
CA SER A 213 9.85 2.70 -28.50
C SER A 213 8.66 2.47 -27.58
N ALA A 214 7.91 1.38 -27.82
CA ALA A 214 6.82 0.96 -26.95
C ALA A 214 7.24 -0.20 -26.06
N LEU A 215 6.82 -0.16 -24.81
CA LEU A 215 7.02 -1.24 -23.85
C LEU A 215 6.09 -2.42 -24.19
N ARG A 216 6.64 -3.61 -24.38
CA ARG A 216 5.87 -4.84 -24.68
C ARG A 216 5.68 -5.64 -23.40
N VAL A 217 4.59 -5.39 -22.69
CA VAL A 217 4.25 -6.16 -21.47
C VAL A 217 3.57 -7.46 -21.87
N PHE A 218 4.20 -8.59 -21.52
CA PHE A 218 3.65 -9.93 -21.75
C PHE A 218 2.77 -10.37 -20.58
N VAL A 219 3.19 -10.07 -19.34
CA VAL A 219 2.45 -10.42 -18.13
C VAL A 219 2.40 -9.23 -17.18
N ASP A 220 1.19 -8.90 -16.74
CA ASP A 220 0.94 -8.08 -15.56
C ASP A 220 0.94 -9.00 -14.34
N SER A 221 1.97 -8.91 -13.48
CA SER A 221 2.08 -9.73 -12.26
C SER A 221 1.61 -8.96 -11.03
N GLN A 222 1.26 -9.70 -9.99
CA GLN A 222 1.02 -9.14 -8.66
C GLN A 222 2.05 -9.74 -7.70
N GLY A 223 2.76 -8.86 -6.96
CA GLY A 223 3.82 -9.27 -6.04
C GLY A 223 5.16 -9.55 -6.72
N ILE A 224 6.22 -9.35 -5.95
CA ILE A 224 7.62 -9.44 -6.44
C ILE A 224 8.04 -10.90 -6.68
N GLU A 225 7.70 -11.80 -5.78
CA GLU A 225 8.16 -13.19 -5.85
C GLU A 225 7.61 -13.91 -7.10
N GLY A 226 6.32 -13.72 -7.41
CA GLY A 226 5.71 -14.25 -8.62
C GLY A 226 6.36 -13.69 -9.88
N GLN A 227 6.61 -12.37 -9.91
CA GLN A 227 7.31 -11.70 -11.00
C GLN A 227 8.70 -12.31 -11.22
N LEU A 228 9.51 -12.44 -10.17
CA LEU A 228 10.87 -12.98 -10.26
C LEU A 228 10.88 -14.43 -10.75
N ARG A 229 9.93 -15.27 -10.32
CA ARG A 229 9.80 -16.66 -10.81
C ARG A 229 9.51 -16.74 -12.31
N LEU A 230 8.62 -15.88 -12.82
CA LEU A 230 8.33 -15.82 -14.25
C LEU A 230 9.55 -15.35 -15.05
N ILE A 231 10.31 -14.38 -14.52
CA ILE A 231 11.56 -13.93 -15.14
C ILE A 231 12.60 -15.03 -15.14
N ALA A 232 12.80 -15.74 -14.03
CA ALA A 232 13.73 -16.87 -13.91
C ALA A 232 13.42 -17.97 -14.93
N SER A 233 12.14 -18.22 -15.23
CA SER A 233 11.70 -19.14 -16.27
C SER A 233 12.01 -18.68 -17.70
N GLY A 234 12.62 -17.49 -17.88
CA GLY A 234 13.00 -16.95 -19.20
C GLY A 234 11.86 -16.35 -20.00
N LEU A 235 10.70 -16.04 -19.40
CA LEU A 235 9.53 -15.54 -20.12
C LEU A 235 9.67 -14.06 -20.52
N GLY A 236 10.56 -13.30 -19.88
CA GLY A 236 10.76 -11.88 -20.21
C GLY A 236 11.79 -11.22 -19.31
N LEU A 237 11.95 -9.91 -19.51
CA LEU A 237 12.69 -9.04 -18.59
C LEU A 237 11.78 -8.55 -17.48
N GLY A 238 12.35 -8.15 -16.35
CA GLY A 238 11.62 -7.49 -15.30
C GLY A 238 12.37 -6.29 -14.75
N MET A 239 11.67 -5.45 -13.98
CA MET A 239 12.27 -4.37 -13.23
C MET A 239 11.75 -4.41 -11.80
N VAL A 240 12.68 -4.44 -10.84
CA VAL A 240 12.39 -4.56 -9.41
C VAL A 240 13.37 -3.72 -8.60
N PRO A 241 13.02 -3.25 -7.41
CA PRO A 241 14.01 -2.71 -6.50
C PRO A 241 15.06 -3.76 -6.15
N ARG A 242 16.33 -3.33 -6.12
CA ARG A 242 17.50 -4.17 -5.89
C ARG A 242 17.40 -4.96 -4.58
N GLU A 243 16.91 -4.32 -3.54
CA GLU A 243 16.74 -4.90 -2.21
C GLU A 243 15.77 -6.08 -2.21
N PHE A 244 14.72 -6.01 -3.02
CA PHE A 244 13.77 -7.11 -3.16
C PHE A 244 14.36 -8.31 -3.91
N LEU A 245 15.21 -8.05 -4.92
CA LEU A 245 15.93 -9.11 -5.59
C LEU A 245 16.87 -9.83 -4.61
N CYS A 246 17.57 -9.08 -3.75
CA CYS A 246 18.55 -9.63 -2.80
C CYS A 246 17.90 -10.51 -1.74
N THR A 247 16.67 -10.23 -1.35
CA THR A 247 15.93 -11.02 -0.36
C THR A 247 15.23 -12.24 -0.96
N SER A 248 15.14 -12.33 -2.28
CA SER A 248 14.47 -13.45 -2.96
C SER A 248 15.26 -14.75 -2.84
N PRO A 249 14.61 -15.88 -2.52
CA PRO A 249 15.23 -17.20 -2.48
C PRO A 249 15.75 -17.65 -3.85
N ILE A 250 15.22 -17.12 -4.95
CA ILE A 250 15.59 -17.46 -6.32
C ILE A 250 16.57 -16.47 -6.97
N ARG A 251 17.15 -15.56 -6.19
CA ARG A 251 18.10 -14.53 -6.70
C ARG A 251 19.23 -15.09 -7.56
N ASN A 252 19.69 -16.33 -7.23
CA ASN A 252 20.78 -17.00 -7.94
C ASN A 252 20.41 -17.47 -9.35
N GLU A 253 19.11 -17.53 -9.67
CA GLU A 253 18.58 -17.88 -11.00
C GLU A 253 18.44 -16.64 -11.90
N LEU A 254 18.71 -15.47 -11.35
CA LEU A 254 18.52 -14.17 -12.01
C LEU A 254 19.86 -13.46 -12.22
N THR A 255 19.91 -12.59 -13.23
CA THR A 255 21.04 -11.72 -13.53
C THR A 255 20.55 -10.29 -13.74
N VAL A 256 21.24 -9.35 -13.12
CA VAL A 256 21.00 -7.92 -13.35
C VAL A 256 21.56 -7.51 -14.71
N VAL A 257 20.78 -6.74 -15.46
CA VAL A 257 21.18 -6.07 -16.69
C VAL A 257 21.58 -4.64 -16.36
N ASP A 258 22.82 -4.29 -16.66
CA ASP A 258 23.35 -2.90 -16.53
C ASP A 258 22.82 -2.06 -17.67
N VAL A 259 21.89 -1.14 -17.38
CA VAL A 259 21.30 -0.22 -18.36
C VAL A 259 21.99 1.12 -18.26
N SER A 260 22.89 1.40 -19.22
CA SER A 260 23.85 2.52 -19.13
C SER A 260 23.22 3.93 -19.20
N ASP A 261 22.04 4.05 -19.78
CA ASP A 261 21.33 5.30 -20.07
C ASP A 261 19.97 5.43 -19.33
N PHE A 262 19.70 4.53 -18.38
CA PHE A 262 18.50 4.57 -17.58
C PHE A 262 18.80 4.11 -16.15
N SER A 263 18.42 4.92 -15.18
CA SER A 263 18.37 4.57 -13.77
C SER A 263 17.08 5.11 -13.17
N LEU A 264 16.53 4.41 -12.22
CA LEU A 264 15.33 4.83 -11.53
C LEU A 264 15.45 4.53 -10.03
N THR A 265 15.23 5.56 -9.25
CA THR A 265 15.13 5.48 -7.79
C THR A 265 13.68 5.71 -7.38
N ILE A 266 13.22 4.95 -6.41
CA ILE A 266 11.93 5.09 -5.77
C ILE A 266 12.11 5.31 -4.27
N ASP A 267 11.22 6.08 -3.68
CA ASP A 267 11.26 6.36 -2.25
C ASP A 267 10.23 5.53 -1.49
N VAL A 268 10.63 4.96 -0.38
CA VAL A 268 9.72 4.42 0.62
C VAL A 268 9.30 5.57 1.51
N CYS A 269 8.00 5.81 1.61
CA CYS A 269 7.44 6.88 2.43
C CYS A 269 6.36 6.33 3.36
N LEU A 270 6.31 6.87 4.58
CA LEU A 270 5.15 6.75 5.47
C LEU A 270 4.24 7.93 5.15
N VAL A 271 2.99 7.65 4.77
CA VAL A 271 2.03 8.68 4.38
C VAL A 271 0.79 8.55 5.23
N HIS A 272 0.31 9.66 5.76
CA HIS A 272 -0.91 9.71 6.58
C HIS A 272 -1.73 10.97 6.29
N GLY A 273 -2.99 10.97 6.71
CA GLY A 273 -3.78 12.17 6.81
C GLY A 273 -3.37 13.01 8.02
N LYS A 274 -4.00 14.17 8.23
CA LYS A 274 -3.78 14.99 9.43
C LYS A 274 -4.33 14.30 10.67
N GLY A 275 -3.68 14.53 11.82
CA GLY A 275 -4.22 14.18 13.13
C GLY A 275 -4.02 12.71 13.53
N LEU A 276 -2.79 12.20 13.46
CA LEU A 276 -2.46 10.85 13.98
C LEU A 276 -2.61 10.72 15.51
N GLY A 277 -2.60 11.83 16.26
CA GLY A 277 -2.62 11.78 17.73
C GLY A 277 -1.49 10.91 18.29
N ASN A 278 -1.81 10.05 19.28
CA ASN A 278 -0.83 9.13 19.89
C ASN A 278 -0.23 8.13 18.89
N LEU A 279 -0.91 7.82 17.78
CA LEU A 279 -0.37 6.94 16.72
C LEU A 279 0.87 7.52 16.03
N SER A 280 1.12 8.84 16.12
CA SER A 280 2.32 9.49 15.58
C SER A 280 3.63 8.87 16.09
N ARG A 281 3.62 8.34 17.32
CA ARG A 281 4.78 7.64 17.92
C ARG A 281 5.14 6.34 17.17
N THR A 282 4.21 5.75 16.44
CA THR A 282 4.48 4.54 15.63
C THR A 282 5.31 4.83 14.39
N LEU A 283 5.33 6.09 13.90
CA LEU A 283 6.09 6.48 12.71
C LEU A 283 7.59 6.17 12.85
N GLY A 284 8.18 6.47 14.02
CA GLY A 284 9.57 6.15 14.31
C GLY A 284 9.84 4.65 14.24
N THR A 285 9.03 3.86 14.93
CA THR A 285 9.16 2.39 14.94
C THR A 285 9.02 1.78 13.55
N LEU A 286 8.06 2.25 12.75
CA LEU A 286 7.89 1.81 11.35
C LEU A 286 9.08 2.21 10.48
N THR A 287 9.58 3.44 10.65
CA THR A 287 10.77 3.94 9.94
C THR A 287 11.99 3.06 10.22
N ASP A 288 12.25 2.78 11.49
CA ASP A 288 13.42 1.99 11.88
C ASP A 288 13.30 0.54 11.40
N ALA A 289 12.12 -0.06 11.47
CA ALA A 289 11.87 -1.41 10.96
C ALA A 289 12.13 -1.52 9.45
N ILE A 290 11.69 -0.52 8.67
CA ILE A 290 11.90 -0.47 7.22
C ILE A 290 13.40 -0.32 6.93
N LYS A 291 14.07 0.66 7.55
CA LYS A 291 15.50 0.92 7.33
C LYS A 291 16.36 -0.29 7.67
N GLU A 292 16.10 -0.94 8.78
CA GLU A 292 16.87 -2.13 9.18
C GLU A 292 16.62 -3.29 8.22
N ARG A 293 15.37 -3.54 7.84
CA ARG A 293 15.04 -4.65 6.95
C ARG A 293 15.64 -4.50 5.56
N PHE A 294 15.63 -3.30 5.01
CA PHE A 294 16.19 -3.03 3.69
C PHE A 294 17.70 -2.70 3.74
N GLY A 295 18.20 -2.06 4.80
CA GLY A 295 19.62 -1.77 4.96
C GLY A 295 20.49 -3.02 5.15
N GLN A 296 19.97 -4.10 5.75
CA GLN A 296 20.66 -5.40 5.82
C GLN A 296 20.92 -6.00 4.44
N SER A 297 20.10 -5.67 3.46
CA SER A 297 20.26 -6.15 2.08
C SER A 297 21.46 -5.49 1.38
N GLU A 298 21.78 -4.22 1.68
CA GLU A 298 22.96 -3.52 1.13
C GLU A 298 24.28 -4.10 1.69
N THR A 299 24.33 -4.42 2.98
CA THR A 299 25.51 -5.02 3.62
C THR A 299 25.81 -6.40 3.05
N GLN A 300 24.79 -7.22 2.81
CA GLN A 300 24.96 -8.53 2.17
C GLN A 300 25.45 -8.43 0.71
N LEU A 301 25.11 -7.37 0.00
CA LEU A 301 25.61 -7.11 -1.36
C LEU A 301 27.06 -6.69 -1.37
N ALA A 302 27.48 -5.81 -0.45
CA ALA A 302 28.86 -5.37 -0.34
C ALA A 302 29.80 -6.53 -0.02
N GLU A 303 29.40 -7.45 0.84
CA GLU A 303 30.15 -8.65 1.17
C GLU A 303 30.24 -9.66 0.01
N GLN A 304 29.20 -9.79 -0.81
CA GLN A 304 29.18 -10.72 -1.96
C GLN A 304 29.83 -10.14 -3.22
N GLY A 305 29.75 -8.83 -3.43
CA GLY A 305 30.48 -8.12 -4.49
C GLY A 305 32.00 -8.21 -4.32
N ALA A 306 32.47 -8.24 -3.08
CA ALA A 306 33.89 -8.45 -2.75
C ALA A 306 34.37 -9.89 -3.00
N LEU A 307 33.47 -10.89 -3.02
CA LEU A 307 33.81 -12.29 -3.27
C LEU A 307 33.76 -12.68 -4.76
N THR A 308 33.13 -11.87 -5.62
CA THR A 308 33.04 -12.14 -7.09
C THR A 308 34.01 -11.32 -7.93
N GLY A 309 34.84 -10.51 -7.29
CA GLY A 309 35.89 -9.67 -7.90
C GLY A 309 37.31 -10.29 -7.83
N ARG A 310 37.41 -11.63 -7.81
CA ARG A 310 38.69 -12.36 -8.03
C ARG A 310 38.57 -13.32 -9.17
#